data_fda44fd118e39b047e1daa17a4e3c81f
#
_entry.id   fda44fd118e39b047e1daa17a4e3c81f
#
_cell.length_a   1.000
_cell.length_b   1.000
_cell.length_c   1.000
_cell.angle_alpha   90.00
_cell.angle_beta   90.00
_cell.angle_gamma   90.00
#
_symmetry.space_group_name_H-M   'P 1'
#
loop_
_entity.id
_entity.type
_entity.pdbx_description
1 polymer ?
#
loop_
_entity_poly.entity_id
_entity_poly.type
_entity_poly.pdbx_seq_one_letter_code
_entity_poly.pdbx_strand_id
1 'polypeptide(L)'
;EFLEASLDGSLRLADLNYRDSQVSLKRGSLTWEGNVALEHNPQNPQPAIEAQGILAVPDFALDLIEAGYGIAQQKFTADIALKVPAEEAPAEHLGLAATLSLEGLDISGLQQENKLLQLERFSVTDLDIAGVDSIGAASIRLDNLRALERQGEENLSTNAPDAVLSSGRIELTRASLQEMQTLRATELQIEDLSAWIVRDGDGRIEALQALAPSAREDSPDTGEQKEAPPDAGTDSDFQFDLSLERILLSGENRIDFIDRSVTPKVHQTLSELSLEATGIDSSKPAQATRITAKSHVGKHGTLNLDGTVHPFGDQLSSDLLLKLKNINLSAADGYLREAIGYRFKSGRLDGEINGQVENDLLDSNLDLVFAQLEVEAVHEEDRSEATGELGVPLGTALNLVRDSDGTIHLDIPIQGDLNDPAFRIGKVVRTAVFQTLKKGMVSYYAPLGASLLTGAALPVGAIWAVGKLYDMATTLRFAPLLFGPGEYNPTEQQQQKLKEMARLLQDRPDANLVVCGIAAPPDLEALRTERAETQDNKKYEPAASTGESKPEPSPPASEEEKQAMYELARQRAGTVQASLIEAGMAEDRILTCSPDYQPHEQAQPRVELGI
;
A
#
# COMPACT_ATOMS: atom_id res chain seq x y z
N GLU A 1 52.05 4.22 -43.95
CA GLU A 1 51.29 3.21 -44.70
C GLU A 1 49.85 3.20 -44.24
N PHE A 2 48.89 3.26 -45.13
CA PHE A 2 47.49 3.07 -44.85
C PHE A 2 47.25 1.58 -44.51
N LEU A 3 46.62 1.28 -43.39
CA LEU A 3 46.32 -0.08 -43.00
C LEU A 3 44.79 -0.28 -42.96
N GLU A 4 44.30 -1.21 -43.76
CA GLU A 4 42.93 -1.67 -43.73
C GLU A 4 42.91 -3.15 -43.37
N ALA A 5 42.13 -3.52 -42.38
CA ALA A 5 41.94 -4.89 -41.94
C ALA A 5 40.45 -5.16 -41.71
N SER A 6 39.95 -6.25 -42.25
CA SER A 6 38.57 -6.70 -41.99
C SER A 6 38.56 -8.16 -41.60
N LEU A 7 37.72 -8.46 -40.63
CA LEU A 7 37.43 -9.83 -40.15
C LEU A 7 35.92 -10.09 -40.33
N ASP A 8 35.60 -11.06 -41.18
CA ASP A 8 34.23 -11.56 -41.32
C ASP A 8 34.20 -12.99 -40.82
N GLY A 9 33.38 -13.27 -39.79
CA GLY A 9 33.34 -14.60 -39.19
C GLY A 9 32.76 -14.63 -37.79
N SER A 10 33.12 -15.67 -37.06
CA SER A 10 32.68 -15.86 -35.68
C SER A 10 33.85 -16.01 -34.70
N LEU A 11 33.70 -15.39 -33.54
CA LEU A 11 34.58 -15.55 -32.37
C LEU A 11 33.79 -16.23 -31.26
N ARG A 12 34.36 -17.29 -30.66
CA ARG A 12 33.75 -17.95 -29.50
C ARG A 12 34.79 -18.04 -28.38
N LEU A 13 34.41 -17.46 -27.24
CA LEU A 13 35.08 -17.67 -25.95
C LEU A 13 34.19 -18.58 -25.12
N ALA A 14 34.66 -19.71 -24.66
CA ALA A 14 33.89 -20.67 -23.90
C ALA A 14 34.56 -21.00 -22.59
N ASP A 15 33.79 -21.53 -21.64
CA ASP A 15 34.27 -22.01 -20.33
C ASP A 15 35.03 -20.95 -19.54
N LEU A 16 34.59 -19.70 -19.61
CA LEU A 16 35.17 -18.61 -18.83
C LEU A 16 34.78 -18.79 -17.36
N ASN A 17 35.79 -19.13 -16.55
CA ASN A 17 35.65 -19.24 -15.10
C ASN A 17 36.73 -18.37 -14.44
N TYR A 18 36.32 -17.57 -13.48
CA TYR A 18 37.22 -16.72 -12.71
C TYR A 18 36.76 -16.66 -11.27
N ARG A 19 37.68 -16.66 -10.33
CA ARG A 19 37.39 -16.52 -8.91
C ARG A 19 38.51 -15.81 -8.18
N ASP A 20 38.10 -14.78 -7.42
CA ASP A 20 38.94 -14.14 -6.43
C ASP A 20 38.18 -13.95 -5.11
N SER A 21 38.62 -13.02 -4.25
CA SER A 21 37.93 -12.73 -2.98
C SER A 21 36.67 -11.89 -3.13
N GLN A 22 36.50 -11.22 -4.25
CA GLN A 22 35.36 -10.28 -4.47
C GLN A 22 34.34 -10.83 -5.45
N VAL A 23 34.81 -11.56 -6.47
CA VAL A 23 34.00 -11.99 -7.60
C VAL A 23 34.24 -13.47 -7.93
N SER A 24 33.16 -14.19 -8.25
CA SER A 24 33.25 -15.55 -8.77
C SER A 24 32.36 -15.70 -10.01
N LEU A 25 33.00 -15.79 -11.18
CA LEU A 25 32.34 -16.15 -12.44
C LEU A 25 32.31 -17.68 -12.53
N LYS A 26 31.12 -18.28 -12.47
CA LYS A 26 30.93 -19.74 -12.45
C LYS A 26 30.68 -20.33 -13.84
N ARG A 27 30.07 -19.58 -14.70
CA ARG A 27 29.79 -19.94 -16.09
C ARG A 27 29.90 -18.68 -16.92
N GLY A 28 30.57 -18.77 -18.03
CA GLY A 28 30.64 -17.68 -18.98
C GLY A 28 31.04 -18.22 -20.34
N SER A 29 30.29 -17.84 -21.33
CA SER A 29 30.69 -17.97 -22.72
C SER A 29 30.20 -16.75 -23.48
N LEU A 30 30.92 -16.42 -24.54
CA LEU A 30 30.60 -15.28 -25.39
C LEU A 30 30.79 -15.71 -26.84
N THR A 31 29.86 -15.40 -27.68
CA THR A 31 29.96 -15.60 -29.12
C THR A 31 29.71 -14.27 -29.83
N TRP A 32 30.52 -13.99 -30.80
CA TRP A 32 30.33 -12.92 -31.76
C TRP A 32 30.22 -13.52 -33.16
N GLU A 33 29.28 -13.11 -33.93
CA GLU A 33 29.13 -13.48 -35.34
C GLU A 33 28.84 -12.23 -36.16
N GLY A 34 29.78 -11.85 -37.03
CA GLY A 34 29.64 -10.63 -37.81
C GLY A 34 30.93 -10.17 -38.47
N ASN A 35 30.92 -8.93 -38.90
CA ASN A 35 32.04 -8.24 -39.53
C ASN A 35 32.65 -7.20 -38.56
N VAL A 36 33.97 -7.09 -38.58
CA VAL A 36 34.72 -5.99 -37.93
C VAL A 36 35.73 -5.47 -38.93
N ALA A 37 35.64 -4.20 -39.23
CA ALA A 37 36.59 -3.49 -40.09
C ALA A 37 37.37 -2.45 -39.29
N LEU A 38 38.66 -2.34 -39.55
CA LEU A 38 39.57 -1.40 -38.95
C LEU A 38 40.34 -0.66 -40.06
N GLU A 39 40.24 0.64 -40.05
CA GLU A 39 40.97 1.49 -40.96
C GLU A 39 41.91 2.40 -40.17
N HIS A 40 43.20 2.32 -40.43
CA HIS A 40 44.21 3.20 -39.83
C HIS A 40 44.91 4.08 -40.88
N ASN A 41 44.77 5.37 -40.72
CA ASN A 41 45.49 6.36 -41.47
C ASN A 41 46.65 6.92 -40.61
N PRO A 42 47.91 6.86 -41.06
CA PRO A 42 49.06 7.38 -40.29
C PRO A 42 48.98 8.86 -39.93
N GLN A 43 48.09 9.61 -40.56
CA GLN A 43 47.84 11.03 -40.26
C GLN A 43 46.86 11.20 -39.07
N ASN A 44 46.14 10.18 -38.69
CA ASN A 44 45.23 10.17 -37.55
C ASN A 44 45.77 9.32 -36.40
N PRO A 45 45.73 9.80 -35.15
CA PRO A 45 46.29 9.11 -34.02
C PRO A 45 45.52 7.82 -33.68
N GLN A 46 44.26 7.71 -34.10
CA GLN A 46 43.37 6.56 -33.79
C GLN A 46 42.80 5.95 -35.08
N PRO A 47 42.60 4.63 -35.13
CA PRO A 47 41.95 3.98 -36.26
C PRO A 47 40.41 4.20 -36.23
N ALA A 48 39.80 4.22 -37.39
CA ALA A 48 38.34 4.02 -37.50
C ALA A 48 38.00 2.54 -37.26
N ILE A 49 36.89 2.29 -36.56
CA ILE A 49 36.39 0.94 -36.32
C ILE A 49 34.91 0.90 -36.76
N GLU A 50 34.58 -0.06 -37.60
CA GLU A 50 33.19 -0.42 -37.91
C GLU A 50 32.97 -1.88 -37.54
N ALA A 51 31.91 -2.15 -36.79
CA ALA A 51 31.55 -3.51 -36.40
C ALA A 51 30.04 -3.71 -36.57
N GLN A 52 29.65 -4.80 -37.22
CA GLN A 52 28.26 -5.19 -37.37
C GLN A 52 28.12 -6.67 -37.14
N GLY A 53 27.23 -7.06 -36.22
CA GLY A 53 27.03 -8.48 -35.91
C GLY A 53 26.23 -8.72 -34.66
N ILE A 54 26.12 -9.99 -34.31
CA ILE A 54 25.37 -10.47 -33.15
C ILE A 54 26.34 -10.91 -32.06
N LEU A 55 26.25 -10.27 -30.91
CA LEU A 55 26.88 -10.69 -29.67
C LEU A 55 25.87 -11.56 -28.88
N ALA A 56 26.28 -12.75 -28.44
CA ALA A 56 25.46 -13.58 -27.57
C ALA A 56 26.27 -14.09 -26.38
N VAL A 57 25.65 -14.05 -25.20
CA VAL A 57 26.18 -14.56 -23.93
C VAL A 57 25.15 -15.52 -23.35
N PRO A 58 25.24 -16.81 -23.66
CA PRO A 58 24.35 -17.80 -23.08
C PRO A 58 24.82 -18.21 -21.67
N ASP A 59 23.88 -18.48 -20.80
CA ASP A 59 24.06 -19.12 -19.48
C ASP A 59 25.21 -18.53 -18.63
N PHE A 60 25.02 -17.28 -18.22
CA PHE A 60 25.98 -16.55 -17.39
C PHE A 60 25.61 -16.60 -15.90
N ALA A 61 26.58 -16.84 -15.01
CA ALA A 61 26.38 -16.77 -13.56
C ALA A 61 27.59 -16.14 -12.88
N LEU A 62 27.33 -15.09 -12.10
CA LEU A 62 28.31 -14.28 -11.40
C LEU A 62 27.92 -14.11 -9.93
N ASP A 63 28.82 -14.43 -9.00
CA ASP A 63 28.67 -14.08 -7.58
C ASP A 63 29.52 -12.84 -7.26
N LEU A 64 28.90 -11.82 -6.70
CA LEU A 64 29.53 -10.66 -6.08
C LEU A 64 29.70 -10.95 -4.58
N ILE A 65 30.82 -11.56 -4.20
CA ILE A 65 31.03 -12.17 -2.87
C ILE A 65 30.99 -11.10 -1.77
N GLU A 66 31.68 -9.98 -1.97
CA GLU A 66 31.74 -8.88 -1.02
C GLU A 66 30.37 -8.18 -0.86
N ALA A 67 29.64 -8.03 -1.94
CA ALA A 67 28.29 -7.46 -1.94
C ALA A 67 27.22 -8.45 -1.47
N GLY A 68 27.52 -9.75 -1.45
CA GLY A 68 26.61 -10.80 -1.00
C GLY A 68 25.51 -11.18 -1.99
N TYR A 69 25.67 -10.91 -3.30
CA TYR A 69 24.67 -11.17 -4.32
C TYR A 69 25.17 -12.12 -5.42
N GLY A 70 24.28 -13.00 -5.87
CA GLY A 70 24.43 -13.81 -7.06
C GLY A 70 23.57 -13.27 -8.20
N ILE A 71 24.13 -13.20 -9.40
CA ILE A 71 23.45 -12.76 -10.63
C ILE A 71 23.56 -13.90 -11.62
N ALA A 72 22.43 -14.36 -12.15
CA ALA A 72 22.38 -15.36 -13.20
C ALA A 72 21.45 -14.90 -14.33
N GLN A 73 21.77 -15.28 -15.56
CA GLN A 73 20.92 -15.06 -16.71
C GLN A 73 20.98 -16.26 -17.66
N GLN A 74 19.91 -16.52 -18.38
CA GLN A 74 19.83 -17.64 -19.32
C GLN A 74 20.41 -17.29 -20.68
N LYS A 75 20.17 -16.08 -21.17
CA LYS A 75 20.61 -15.65 -22.47
C LYS A 75 20.63 -14.13 -22.58
N PHE A 76 21.72 -13.60 -23.09
CA PHE A 76 21.82 -12.22 -23.55
C PHE A 76 22.15 -12.22 -25.05
N THR A 77 21.48 -11.40 -25.83
CA THR A 77 21.77 -11.16 -27.25
C THR A 77 21.76 -9.67 -27.54
N ALA A 78 22.69 -9.24 -28.36
CA ALA A 78 22.74 -7.89 -28.89
C ALA A 78 23.07 -7.93 -30.38
N ASP A 79 22.16 -7.42 -31.21
CA ASP A 79 22.44 -7.12 -32.61
C ASP A 79 22.97 -5.70 -32.67
N ILE A 80 24.22 -5.53 -33.08
CA ILE A 80 24.99 -4.31 -32.92
C ILE A 80 25.53 -3.84 -34.25
N ALA A 81 25.37 -2.56 -34.51
CA ALA A 81 26.09 -1.81 -35.55
C ALA A 81 26.85 -0.65 -34.91
N LEU A 82 28.16 -0.75 -34.82
CA LEU A 82 29.06 0.20 -34.18
C LEU A 82 29.90 0.91 -35.24
N LYS A 83 30.02 2.22 -35.11
CA LYS A 83 30.90 3.07 -35.89
C LYS A 83 31.69 4.02 -35.01
N VAL A 84 32.99 3.86 -35.00
CA VAL A 84 33.93 4.75 -34.29
C VAL A 84 34.78 5.47 -35.32
N PRO A 85 34.65 6.78 -35.50
CA PRO A 85 35.45 7.53 -36.50
C PRO A 85 36.92 7.68 -36.07
N ALA A 86 37.78 7.86 -37.05
CA ALA A 86 39.21 8.13 -36.85
C ALA A 86 39.45 9.62 -36.53
N GLU A 87 39.12 10.07 -35.33
CA GLU A 87 39.22 11.47 -34.89
C GLU A 87 39.91 11.60 -33.54
N GLU A 88 40.28 12.82 -33.12
CA GLU A 88 40.95 13.05 -31.82
C GLU A 88 40.04 12.77 -30.62
N ALA A 89 38.71 12.92 -30.79
CA ALA A 89 37.69 12.65 -29.78
C ALA A 89 36.64 11.64 -30.31
N PRO A 90 37.01 10.36 -30.51
CA PRO A 90 36.14 9.38 -31.16
C PRO A 90 34.85 9.09 -30.36
N ALA A 91 34.85 9.33 -29.04
CA ALA A 91 33.67 9.17 -28.21
C ALA A 91 32.56 10.19 -28.49
N GLU A 92 32.92 11.40 -28.93
CA GLU A 92 31.95 12.47 -29.27
C GLU A 92 31.19 12.17 -30.58
N HIS A 93 31.76 11.32 -31.43
CA HIS A 93 31.22 10.99 -32.76
C HIS A 93 30.94 9.48 -32.89
N LEU A 94 30.90 8.75 -31.75
CA LEU A 94 30.53 7.34 -31.69
C LEU A 94 29.10 7.17 -32.22
N GLY A 95 28.87 6.28 -33.16
CA GLY A 95 27.56 5.79 -33.57
C GLY A 95 27.37 4.35 -33.16
N LEU A 96 26.35 4.08 -32.34
CA LEU A 96 25.94 2.71 -31.96
C LEU A 96 24.45 2.54 -32.19
N ALA A 97 24.08 1.65 -33.10
CA ALA A 97 22.72 1.16 -33.20
C ALA A 97 22.66 -0.28 -32.71
N ALA A 98 21.67 -0.61 -31.87
CA ALA A 98 21.57 -1.95 -31.32
C ALA A 98 20.13 -2.34 -30.99
N THR A 99 19.87 -3.65 -31.03
CA THR A 99 18.71 -4.28 -30.41
C THR A 99 19.20 -5.27 -29.36
N LEU A 100 18.77 -5.10 -28.12
CA LEU A 100 19.24 -5.89 -26.98
C LEU A 100 18.11 -6.77 -26.45
N SER A 101 18.44 -7.99 -26.04
CA SER A 101 17.53 -8.88 -25.31
C SER A 101 18.28 -9.67 -24.24
N LEU A 102 17.76 -9.63 -23.02
CA LEU A 102 18.23 -10.40 -21.86
C LEU A 102 17.08 -11.29 -21.38
N GLU A 103 17.30 -12.59 -21.29
CA GLU A 103 16.28 -13.56 -20.86
C GLU A 103 16.71 -14.24 -19.54
N GLY A 104 15.74 -14.43 -18.64
CA GLY A 104 15.89 -15.21 -17.43
C GLY A 104 16.88 -14.62 -16.43
N LEU A 105 16.82 -13.29 -16.19
CA LEU A 105 17.62 -12.64 -15.14
C LEU A 105 17.11 -13.06 -13.77
N ASP A 106 18.03 -13.51 -12.91
CA ASP A 106 17.78 -13.87 -11.52
C ASP A 106 18.89 -13.24 -10.65
N ILE A 107 18.48 -12.41 -9.70
CA ILE A 107 19.37 -11.83 -8.68
C ILE A 107 18.94 -12.36 -7.33
N SER A 108 19.85 -13.01 -6.60
CA SER A 108 19.59 -13.63 -5.31
C SER A 108 20.65 -13.28 -4.26
N GLY A 109 20.26 -13.29 -3.00
CA GLY A 109 21.19 -13.15 -1.88
C GLY A 109 22.01 -14.44 -1.72
N LEU A 110 23.34 -14.33 -1.56
CA LEU A 110 24.22 -15.48 -1.41
C LEU A 110 24.12 -16.16 -0.03
N GLN A 111 23.71 -15.41 1.00
CA GLN A 111 23.65 -15.92 2.38
C GLN A 111 22.26 -16.50 2.73
N GLN A 112 21.20 -15.95 2.22
CA GLN A 112 19.82 -16.29 2.57
C GLN A 112 19.09 -17.06 1.47
N GLU A 113 19.71 -17.22 0.30
CA GLU A 113 19.12 -17.84 -0.91
C GLU A 113 17.76 -17.23 -1.33
N ASN A 114 17.47 -15.99 -0.85
CA ASN A 114 16.23 -15.29 -1.18
C ASN A 114 16.34 -14.64 -2.57
N LYS A 115 15.24 -14.66 -3.30
CA LYS A 115 15.14 -14.01 -4.60
C LYS A 115 14.90 -12.50 -4.41
N LEU A 116 15.83 -11.69 -4.92
CA LEU A 116 15.74 -10.23 -4.86
C LEU A 116 15.08 -9.65 -6.10
N LEU A 117 15.44 -10.19 -7.28
CA LEU A 117 14.85 -9.78 -8.56
C LEU A 117 14.81 -10.98 -9.51
N GLN A 118 13.69 -11.16 -10.14
CA GLN A 118 13.50 -12.08 -11.25
C GLN A 118 12.87 -11.34 -12.41
N LEU A 119 13.39 -11.56 -13.61
CA LEU A 119 12.88 -10.94 -14.84
C LEU A 119 12.93 -11.96 -15.96
N GLU A 120 11.79 -12.24 -16.58
CA GLU A 120 11.74 -13.18 -17.69
C GLU A 120 12.46 -12.62 -18.92
N ARG A 121 12.18 -11.36 -19.25
CA ARG A 121 12.83 -10.69 -20.39
C ARG A 121 12.98 -9.19 -20.15
N PHE A 122 14.17 -8.71 -20.49
CA PHE A 122 14.45 -7.29 -20.72
C PHE A 122 14.80 -7.12 -22.19
N SER A 123 14.26 -6.10 -22.85
CA SER A 123 14.59 -5.81 -24.24
C SER A 123 14.67 -4.29 -24.49
N VAL A 124 15.60 -3.91 -25.33
CA VAL A 124 15.74 -2.56 -25.89
C VAL A 124 15.73 -2.67 -27.39
N THR A 125 14.75 -2.05 -28.03
CA THR A 125 14.59 -2.08 -29.48
C THR A 125 15.03 -0.74 -30.07
N ASP A 126 15.79 -0.81 -31.18
CA ASP A 126 16.30 0.35 -31.89
C ASP A 126 17.00 1.33 -30.95
N LEU A 127 17.92 0.82 -30.12
CA LEU A 127 18.85 1.65 -29.36
C LEU A 127 19.74 2.39 -30.36
N ASP A 128 19.78 3.70 -30.24
CA ASP A 128 20.64 4.59 -31.02
C ASP A 128 21.44 5.47 -30.07
N ILE A 129 22.75 5.41 -30.18
CA ILE A 129 23.68 6.26 -29.42
C ILE A 129 24.50 7.07 -30.44
N ALA A 130 24.32 8.37 -30.38
CA ALA A 130 25.06 9.31 -31.23
C ALA A 130 25.94 10.20 -30.33
N GLY A 131 27.23 9.86 -30.29
CA GLY A 131 28.18 10.49 -29.38
C GLY A 131 27.90 10.13 -27.91
N VAL A 132 28.38 10.98 -27.00
CA VAL A 132 28.15 10.84 -25.53
C VAL A 132 26.87 11.55 -25.08
N ASP A 133 26.26 12.34 -25.94
CA ASP A 133 25.24 13.33 -25.58
C ASP A 133 23.81 12.90 -25.99
N SER A 134 23.70 11.90 -26.86
CA SER A 134 22.38 11.46 -27.35
C SER A 134 22.22 9.95 -27.32
N ILE A 135 21.26 9.51 -26.50
CA ILE A 135 20.85 8.11 -26.40
C ILE A 135 19.35 8.03 -26.70
N GLY A 136 18.96 7.21 -27.66
CA GLY A 136 17.55 6.99 -28.03
C GLY A 136 17.20 5.51 -28.04
N ALA A 137 15.93 5.18 -27.79
CA ALA A 137 15.39 3.83 -27.95
C ALA A 137 13.93 3.91 -28.40
N ALA A 138 13.54 3.07 -29.35
CA ALA A 138 12.14 2.97 -29.74
C ALA A 138 11.27 2.35 -28.64
N SER A 139 11.79 1.34 -27.96
CA SER A 139 11.14 0.73 -26.80
C SER A 139 12.17 0.15 -25.83
N ILE A 140 11.92 0.35 -24.53
CA ILE A 140 12.60 -0.32 -23.41
C ILE A 140 11.53 -1.10 -22.66
N ARG A 141 11.67 -2.43 -22.58
CA ARG A 141 10.61 -3.29 -22.06
C ARG A 141 11.13 -4.34 -21.08
N LEU A 142 10.36 -4.54 -20.01
CA LEU A 142 10.53 -5.58 -19.01
C LEU A 142 9.27 -6.45 -19.01
N ASP A 143 9.42 -7.76 -19.21
CA ASP A 143 8.33 -8.73 -19.13
C ASP A 143 8.49 -9.60 -17.89
N ASN A 144 7.38 -9.80 -17.14
CA ASN A 144 7.28 -10.64 -15.95
C ASN A 144 8.35 -10.33 -14.88
N LEU A 145 8.37 -9.06 -14.45
CA LEU A 145 9.18 -8.61 -13.33
C LEU A 145 8.62 -9.13 -12.00
N ARG A 146 9.48 -9.67 -11.14
CA ARG A 146 9.21 -9.97 -9.73
C ARG A 146 10.35 -9.46 -8.88
N ALA A 147 10.06 -8.65 -7.88
CA ALA A 147 11.05 -8.09 -6.99
C ALA A 147 10.71 -8.41 -5.53
N LEU A 148 11.71 -8.81 -4.77
CA LEU A 148 11.66 -9.18 -3.37
C LEU A 148 10.66 -10.31 -3.11
N GLU A 149 11.16 -11.54 -3.04
CA GLU A 149 10.36 -12.69 -2.62
C GLU A 149 9.81 -12.43 -1.20
N ARG A 150 8.51 -12.64 -1.04
CA ARG A 150 7.84 -12.40 0.23
C ARG A 150 8.25 -13.45 1.26
N GLN A 151 8.87 -13.01 2.36
CA GLN A 151 9.19 -13.87 3.50
C GLN A 151 8.09 -13.73 4.57
N GLY A 152 7.56 -14.83 5.06
CA GLY A 152 6.65 -14.88 6.21
C GLY A 152 5.38 -15.70 5.98
N GLU A 153 4.92 -16.34 7.06
CA GLU A 153 3.76 -17.22 7.12
C GLU A 153 2.42 -16.49 7.34
N GLU A 154 2.28 -15.23 6.99
CA GLU A 154 0.97 -14.61 7.09
C GLU A 154 0.04 -15.14 6.00
N ASN A 155 -0.64 -16.26 6.29
CA ASN A 155 -1.76 -16.80 5.53
C ASN A 155 -2.99 -15.87 5.59
N LEU A 156 -2.84 -14.61 5.18
CA LEU A 156 -3.92 -13.62 5.21
C LEU A 156 -4.88 -13.76 4.03
N SER A 157 -4.51 -14.48 3.00
CA SER A 157 -5.38 -14.78 1.85
C SER A 157 -4.73 -15.87 0.99
N THR A 158 -5.52 -16.81 0.50
CA THR A 158 -5.09 -17.80 -0.51
C THR A 158 -4.64 -17.16 -1.84
N ASN A 159 -4.83 -15.85 -2.02
CA ASN A 159 -4.51 -15.09 -3.22
C ASN A 159 -3.42 -14.02 -2.99
N ALA A 160 -2.64 -14.11 -1.91
CA ALA A 160 -1.53 -13.17 -1.71
C ALA A 160 -0.40 -13.44 -2.71
N PRO A 161 0.22 -12.39 -3.30
CA PRO A 161 1.29 -12.56 -4.28
C PRO A 161 2.57 -13.15 -3.64
N ASP A 162 3.34 -13.90 -4.43
CA ASP A 162 4.61 -14.50 -3.98
C ASP A 162 5.74 -13.48 -3.84
N ALA A 163 5.64 -12.34 -4.49
CA ALA A 163 6.61 -11.25 -4.45
C ALA A 163 6.02 -9.97 -3.84
N VAL A 164 6.87 -9.12 -3.28
CA VAL A 164 6.48 -7.80 -2.77
C VAL A 164 6.05 -6.87 -3.89
N LEU A 165 6.72 -6.95 -5.04
CA LEU A 165 6.34 -6.22 -6.25
C LEU A 165 6.45 -7.14 -7.47
N SER A 166 5.42 -7.14 -8.29
CA SER A 166 5.46 -7.82 -9.60
C SER A 166 4.70 -7.02 -10.65
N SER A 167 5.08 -7.21 -11.91
CA SER A 167 4.38 -6.64 -13.07
C SER A 167 4.48 -7.59 -14.25
N GLY A 168 3.39 -7.75 -14.99
CA GLY A 168 3.39 -8.52 -16.23
C GLY A 168 4.22 -7.83 -17.32
N ARG A 169 4.11 -6.51 -17.42
CA ARG A 169 4.90 -5.71 -18.37
C ARG A 169 5.12 -4.28 -17.87
N ILE A 170 6.34 -3.79 -18.10
CA ILE A 170 6.68 -2.36 -18.02
C ILE A 170 7.31 -1.99 -19.35
N GLU A 171 6.77 -0.98 -20.03
CA GLU A 171 7.28 -0.53 -21.33
C GLU A 171 7.40 0.98 -21.39
N LEU A 172 8.58 1.47 -21.77
CA LEU A 172 8.85 2.88 -22.06
C LEU A 172 9.07 3.03 -23.55
N THR A 173 8.23 3.81 -24.21
CA THR A 173 8.25 3.98 -25.67
C THR A 173 8.84 5.30 -26.09
N ARG A 174 9.65 5.28 -27.16
CA ARG A 174 10.33 6.45 -27.75
C ARG A 174 11.08 7.27 -26.70
N ALA A 175 11.91 6.57 -25.92
CA ALA A 175 12.77 7.21 -24.94
C ALA A 175 13.97 7.85 -25.60
N SER A 176 14.34 9.05 -25.16
CA SER A 176 15.59 9.71 -25.53
C SER A 176 16.17 10.47 -24.35
N LEU A 177 17.46 10.33 -24.16
CA LEU A 177 18.26 11.06 -23.17
C LEU A 177 19.24 11.94 -23.93
N GLN A 178 19.17 13.25 -23.72
CA GLN A 178 20.01 14.25 -24.37
C GLN A 178 20.88 14.95 -23.34
N GLU A 179 22.18 15.12 -23.64
CA GLU A 179 23.17 15.79 -22.80
C GLU A 179 23.23 15.21 -21.37
N MET A 180 22.82 13.95 -21.19
CA MET A 180 22.67 13.29 -19.88
C MET A 180 21.78 14.06 -18.87
N GLN A 181 21.00 15.05 -19.36
CA GLN A 181 20.20 15.95 -18.54
C GLN A 181 18.71 15.94 -18.89
N THR A 182 18.36 15.68 -20.14
CA THR A 182 16.97 15.75 -20.60
C THR A 182 16.46 14.38 -21.02
N LEU A 183 15.58 13.78 -20.22
CA LEU A 183 14.87 12.55 -20.57
C LEU A 183 13.50 12.89 -21.18
N ARG A 184 13.28 12.42 -22.40
CA ARG A 184 11.97 12.50 -23.07
C ARG A 184 11.48 11.10 -23.42
N ALA A 185 10.20 10.85 -23.18
CA ALA A 185 9.54 9.62 -23.63
C ALA A 185 8.08 9.90 -23.97
N THR A 186 7.50 9.07 -24.80
CA THR A 186 6.08 9.23 -25.17
C THR A 186 5.18 8.57 -24.15
N GLU A 187 5.44 7.31 -23.79
CA GLU A 187 4.55 6.57 -22.90
C GLU A 187 5.35 5.65 -21.98
N LEU A 188 4.98 5.67 -20.70
CA LEU A 188 5.32 4.64 -19.73
C LEU A 188 4.06 3.81 -19.46
N GLN A 189 4.03 2.57 -19.96
CA GLN A 189 2.95 1.63 -19.72
C GLN A 189 3.37 0.60 -18.67
N ILE A 190 2.50 0.36 -17.69
CA ILE A 190 2.66 -0.68 -16.66
C ILE A 190 1.41 -1.55 -16.70
N GLU A 191 1.59 -2.87 -16.87
CA GLU A 191 0.49 -3.84 -16.93
C GLU A 191 0.62 -4.87 -15.81
N ASP A 192 -0.53 -5.25 -15.26
CA ASP A 192 -0.67 -6.32 -14.27
C ASP A 192 0.26 -6.12 -13.07
N LEU A 193 0.28 -4.88 -12.54
CA LEU A 193 1.03 -4.52 -11.35
C LEU A 193 0.42 -5.18 -10.12
N SER A 194 1.23 -5.90 -9.35
CA SER A 194 0.86 -6.37 -8.01
C SER A 194 1.90 -5.88 -7.00
N ALA A 195 1.43 -5.20 -5.95
CA ALA A 195 2.28 -4.67 -4.90
C ALA A 195 1.75 -5.09 -3.52
N TRP A 196 2.65 -5.58 -2.67
CA TRP A 196 2.39 -5.95 -1.28
C TRP A 196 3.20 -5.05 -0.37
N ILE A 197 2.55 -4.03 0.19
CA ILE A 197 3.19 -2.98 0.97
C ILE A 197 2.85 -3.18 2.43
N VAL A 198 3.87 -3.44 3.26
CA VAL A 198 3.72 -3.58 4.70
C VAL A 198 4.43 -2.43 5.39
N ARG A 199 3.69 -1.71 6.23
CA ARG A 199 4.21 -0.73 7.17
C ARG A 199 4.32 -1.39 8.55
N ASP A 200 5.51 -1.40 9.13
CA ASP A 200 5.79 -2.01 10.44
C ASP A 200 5.25 -1.16 11.61
N GLY A 201 5.42 -1.67 12.85
CA GLY A 201 5.00 -0.97 14.06
C GLY A 201 5.69 0.38 14.29
N ASP A 202 6.89 0.59 13.73
CA ASP A 202 7.65 1.84 13.78
C ASP A 202 7.28 2.81 12.65
N GLY A 203 6.36 2.42 11.77
CA GLY A 203 5.89 3.22 10.64
C GLY A 203 6.79 3.18 9.40
N ARG A 204 7.72 2.22 9.31
CA ARG A 204 8.64 2.06 8.18
C ARG A 204 8.10 1.03 7.19
N ILE A 205 8.44 1.19 5.92
CA ILE A 205 8.07 0.21 4.88
C ILE A 205 9.08 -0.94 4.91
N GLU A 206 8.61 -2.17 5.23
CA GLU A 206 9.47 -3.36 5.37
C GLU A 206 10.31 -3.64 4.12
N ALA A 207 9.74 -3.51 2.93
CA ALA A 207 10.44 -3.73 1.66
C ALA A 207 11.64 -2.80 1.45
N LEU A 208 11.56 -1.54 1.91
CA LEU A 208 12.66 -0.59 1.80
C LEU A 208 13.81 -0.93 2.76
N GLN A 209 13.50 -1.54 3.91
CA GLN A 209 14.53 -1.99 4.85
C GLN A 209 15.32 -3.19 4.28
N ALA A 210 14.66 -4.08 3.54
CA ALA A 210 15.31 -5.21 2.87
C ALA A 210 16.30 -4.78 1.78
N LEU A 211 16.14 -3.58 1.22
CA LEU A 211 17.02 -2.99 0.21
C LEU A 211 18.13 -2.12 0.83
N ALA A 212 17.99 -1.74 2.10
CA ALA A 212 19.04 -0.97 2.77
C ALA A 212 20.28 -1.86 2.97
N PRO A 213 21.49 -1.40 2.62
CA PRO A 213 22.70 -2.16 2.91
C PRO A 213 22.77 -2.39 4.42
N SER A 214 22.97 -3.65 4.84
CA SER A 214 23.13 -4.03 6.24
C SER A 214 24.22 -3.16 6.86
N ALA A 215 23.84 -2.16 7.64
CA ALA A 215 24.79 -1.43 8.46
C ALA A 215 25.42 -2.47 9.39
N ARG A 216 26.72 -2.73 9.26
CA ARG A 216 27.45 -3.64 10.12
C ARG A 216 27.17 -3.27 11.58
N GLU A 217 26.51 -4.19 12.29
CA GLU A 217 26.36 -4.15 13.75
C GLU A 217 27.71 -4.44 14.46
N ASP A 218 28.78 -3.80 14.05
CA ASP A 218 30.06 -3.87 14.73
C ASP A 218 30.61 -2.45 14.94
N SER A 219 29.96 -1.71 15.83
CA SER A 219 30.61 -0.60 16.52
C SER A 219 30.13 -0.59 17.96
N PRO A 220 31.00 -0.80 18.95
CA PRO A 220 30.65 -0.66 20.35
C PRO A 220 30.23 0.79 20.60
N ASP A 221 29.11 0.91 21.29
CA ASP A 221 28.51 2.13 21.83
C ASP A 221 29.57 3.00 22.53
N THR A 222 30.17 3.92 21.80
CA THR A 222 30.86 5.08 22.37
C THR A 222 29.92 6.26 22.18
N GLY A 223 29.25 6.60 23.29
CA GLY A 223 28.31 7.72 23.40
C GLY A 223 28.95 9.08 23.10
N GLU A 224 29.15 9.39 21.86
CA GLU A 224 29.35 10.73 21.34
C GLU A 224 28.21 11.03 20.38
N GLN A 225 27.36 11.96 20.77
CA GLN A 225 26.39 12.61 19.89
C GLN A 225 27.16 13.11 18.65
N LYS A 226 27.11 12.38 17.55
CA LYS A 226 27.48 12.94 16.25
C LYS A 226 26.45 14.02 15.92
N GLU A 227 26.90 15.26 16.03
CA GLU A 227 26.27 16.38 15.31
C GLU A 227 25.92 15.93 13.88
N ALA A 228 24.70 16.24 13.45
CA ALA A 228 24.29 16.03 12.06
C ALA A 228 25.41 16.56 11.14
N PRO A 229 25.78 15.85 10.07
CA PRO A 229 26.75 16.38 9.13
C PRO A 229 26.24 17.75 8.67
N PRO A 230 27.11 18.78 8.62
CA PRO A 230 26.72 20.06 8.05
C PRO A 230 26.18 19.79 6.64
N ASP A 231 25.08 20.41 6.30
CA ASP A 231 24.53 20.44 4.94
C ASP A 231 25.69 20.40 3.95
N ALA A 232 25.89 19.28 3.30
CA ALA A 232 26.72 19.22 2.12
C ALA A 232 25.97 20.10 1.11
N GLY A 233 26.43 21.32 1.00
CA GLY A 233 25.98 22.25 0.00
C GLY A 233 26.00 21.53 -1.36
N THR A 234 24.86 21.10 -1.80
CA THR A 234 24.62 20.67 -3.18
C THR A 234 24.50 21.91 -4.04
N ASP A 235 25.61 22.64 -4.18
CA ASP A 235 25.86 23.46 -5.35
C ASP A 235 26.42 22.54 -6.46
N SER A 236 25.59 21.65 -6.95
CA SER A 236 25.65 21.17 -8.32
C SER A 236 24.27 21.46 -8.90
N ASP A 237 24.15 22.54 -9.66
CA ASP A 237 23.04 22.82 -10.59
C ASP A 237 22.94 21.70 -11.66
N PHE A 238 22.79 20.44 -11.21
CA PHE A 238 22.45 19.34 -12.10
C PHE A 238 20.94 19.37 -12.29
N GLN A 239 20.50 20.20 -13.22
CA GLN A 239 19.11 20.30 -13.60
C GLN A 239 18.80 19.11 -14.51
N PHE A 240 17.97 18.19 -14.04
CA PHE A 240 17.48 17.06 -14.83
C PHE A 240 16.06 17.35 -15.31
N ASP A 241 15.87 17.44 -16.61
CA ASP A 241 14.57 17.66 -17.22
C ASP A 241 13.91 16.33 -17.60
N LEU A 242 12.66 16.17 -17.21
CA LEU A 242 11.82 15.01 -17.53
C LEU A 242 10.61 15.46 -18.35
N SER A 243 10.43 14.88 -19.54
CA SER A 243 9.21 15.07 -20.34
C SER A 243 8.63 13.70 -20.72
N LEU A 244 7.45 13.41 -20.20
CA LEU A 244 6.71 12.17 -20.45
C LEU A 244 5.28 12.53 -20.85
N GLU A 245 4.89 12.18 -22.08
CA GLU A 245 3.57 12.57 -22.57
C GLU A 245 2.45 11.84 -21.83
N ARG A 246 2.67 10.55 -21.47
CA ARG A 246 1.66 9.71 -20.83
C ARG A 246 2.25 8.64 -19.92
N ILE A 247 1.62 8.44 -18.76
CA ILE A 247 1.75 7.23 -17.91
C ILE A 247 0.42 6.48 -17.98
N LEU A 248 0.48 5.19 -18.23
CA LEU A 248 -0.69 4.31 -18.27
C LEU A 248 -0.47 3.08 -17.38
N LEU A 249 -1.32 2.92 -16.38
CA LEU A 249 -1.44 1.70 -15.58
C LEU A 249 -2.69 0.95 -16.01
N SER A 250 -2.55 -0.27 -16.54
CA SER A 250 -3.63 -1.04 -17.15
C SER A 250 -3.52 -2.53 -16.80
N GLY A 251 -4.56 -3.31 -17.09
CA GLY A 251 -4.62 -4.73 -16.76
C GLY A 251 -5.17 -5.00 -15.36
N GLU A 252 -4.83 -6.16 -14.78
CA GLU A 252 -5.30 -6.61 -13.47
C GLU A 252 -4.40 -6.11 -12.33
N ASN A 253 -4.37 -4.78 -12.14
CA ASN A 253 -3.51 -4.16 -11.12
C ASN A 253 -4.11 -4.34 -9.73
N ARG A 254 -3.24 -4.67 -8.76
CA ARG A 254 -3.60 -4.89 -7.37
C ARG A 254 -2.56 -4.31 -6.42
N ILE A 255 -3.00 -3.59 -5.39
CA ILE A 255 -2.14 -3.12 -4.29
C ILE A 255 -2.78 -3.59 -2.98
N ASP A 256 -2.06 -4.38 -2.22
CA ASP A 256 -2.38 -4.73 -0.84
C ASP A 256 -1.51 -3.88 0.11
N PHE A 257 -2.14 -3.05 0.91
CA PHE A 257 -1.49 -2.21 1.90
C PHE A 257 -1.86 -2.69 3.31
N ILE A 258 -0.86 -3.05 4.09
CA ILE A 258 -1.00 -3.52 5.47
C ILE A 258 -0.27 -2.54 6.38
N ASP A 259 -1.00 -1.91 7.29
CA ASP A 259 -0.41 -1.02 8.30
C ASP A 259 -0.50 -1.68 9.68
N ARG A 260 0.67 -1.99 10.25
CA ARG A 260 0.83 -2.55 11.59
C ARG A 260 1.15 -1.48 12.64
N SER A 261 1.33 -0.22 12.22
CA SER A 261 1.59 0.89 13.16
C SER A 261 0.34 1.32 13.93
N VAL A 262 -0.85 0.91 13.49
CA VAL A 262 -2.13 1.23 14.11
C VAL A 262 -2.81 -0.02 14.69
N THR A 263 -3.67 0.16 15.69
CA THR A 263 -4.38 -0.94 16.37
C THR A 263 -5.90 -0.72 16.30
N PRO A 264 -6.67 -1.66 15.71
CA PRO A 264 -6.25 -2.88 15.01
C PRO A 264 -5.49 -2.58 13.72
N LYS A 265 -4.63 -3.51 13.29
CA LYS A 265 -3.92 -3.36 12.01
C LYS A 265 -4.90 -3.13 10.86
N VAL A 266 -4.56 -2.23 9.97
CA VAL A 266 -5.36 -1.95 8.78
C VAL A 266 -4.83 -2.76 7.61
N HIS A 267 -5.73 -3.41 6.87
CA HIS A 267 -5.43 -4.06 5.60
C HIS A 267 -6.41 -3.55 4.55
N GLN A 268 -5.90 -2.83 3.56
CA GLN A 268 -6.67 -2.31 2.43
C GLN A 268 -6.16 -2.90 1.13
N THR A 269 -7.09 -3.37 0.30
CA THR A 269 -6.79 -3.85 -1.04
C THR A 269 -7.38 -2.88 -2.05
N LEU A 270 -6.56 -2.40 -2.96
CA LEU A 270 -6.98 -1.75 -4.20
C LEU A 270 -6.84 -2.78 -5.33
N SER A 271 -7.92 -3.05 -6.03
CA SER A 271 -7.93 -3.99 -7.16
C SER A 271 -8.53 -3.34 -8.40
N GLU A 272 -8.25 -3.92 -9.57
CA GLU A 272 -8.64 -3.35 -10.86
C GLU A 272 -8.22 -1.87 -10.99
N LEU A 273 -7.06 -1.54 -10.39
CA LEU A 273 -6.54 -0.18 -10.41
C LEU A 273 -6.11 0.19 -11.83
N SER A 274 -6.68 1.25 -12.34
CA SER A 274 -6.25 1.91 -13.58
C SER A 274 -5.86 3.34 -13.29
N LEU A 275 -4.79 3.80 -13.92
CA LEU A 275 -4.31 5.18 -13.81
C LEU A 275 -3.84 5.67 -15.17
N GLU A 276 -4.22 6.88 -15.51
CA GLU A 276 -3.68 7.61 -16.65
C GLU A 276 -3.24 9.00 -16.18
N ALA A 277 -1.99 9.36 -16.48
CA ALA A 277 -1.47 10.70 -16.27
C ALA A 277 -0.89 11.22 -17.58
N THR A 278 -1.20 12.46 -17.95
CA THR A 278 -0.77 13.08 -19.21
C THR A 278 -0.20 14.47 -19.00
N GLY A 279 0.79 14.83 -19.84
CA GLY A 279 1.36 16.18 -19.82
C GLY A 279 2.39 16.41 -18.71
N ILE A 280 3.21 15.41 -18.41
CA ILE A 280 4.27 15.47 -17.39
C ILE A 280 5.51 16.10 -18.02
N ASP A 281 5.89 17.33 -17.60
CA ASP A 281 7.02 18.06 -18.18
C ASP A 281 7.65 18.99 -17.13
N SER A 282 8.83 18.60 -16.62
CA SER A 282 9.54 19.38 -15.59
C SER A 282 10.10 20.70 -16.13
N SER A 283 10.34 20.79 -17.44
CA SER A 283 10.80 22.02 -18.09
C SER A 283 9.69 23.08 -18.21
N LYS A 284 8.44 22.69 -17.91
CA LYS A 284 7.27 23.55 -17.98
C LYS A 284 6.48 23.52 -16.65
N PRO A 285 7.02 24.08 -15.58
CA PRO A 285 6.42 24.00 -14.24
C PRO A 285 4.98 24.54 -14.15
N ALA A 286 4.60 25.44 -15.04
CA ALA A 286 3.23 25.96 -15.13
C ALA A 286 2.27 25.04 -15.89
N GLN A 287 2.75 23.96 -16.52
CA GLN A 287 1.91 23.01 -17.23
C GLN A 287 1.22 22.07 -16.25
N ALA A 288 -0.10 21.96 -16.37
CA ALA A 288 -0.86 21.00 -15.60
C ALA A 288 -0.68 19.58 -16.13
N THR A 289 -0.43 18.65 -15.24
CA THR A 289 -0.53 17.21 -15.49
C THR A 289 -1.96 16.77 -15.17
N ARG A 290 -2.68 16.22 -16.15
CA ARG A 290 -4.00 15.62 -15.94
C ARG A 290 -3.85 14.21 -15.41
N ILE A 291 -4.63 13.89 -14.37
CA ILE A 291 -4.63 12.57 -13.73
C ILE A 291 -6.04 12.02 -13.69
N THR A 292 -6.22 10.77 -14.10
CA THR A 292 -7.45 9.99 -13.87
C THR A 292 -7.08 8.65 -13.26
N ALA A 293 -7.80 8.22 -12.22
CA ALA A 293 -7.60 6.89 -11.65
C ALA A 293 -8.94 6.29 -11.23
N LYS A 294 -9.02 4.96 -11.32
CA LYS A 294 -10.18 4.17 -10.86
C LYS A 294 -9.68 2.92 -10.18
N SER A 295 -10.38 2.51 -9.11
CA SER A 295 -10.04 1.27 -8.39
C SER A 295 -11.25 0.73 -7.65
N HIS A 296 -11.28 -0.57 -7.40
CA HIS A 296 -12.06 -1.14 -6.32
C HIS A 296 -11.30 -1.02 -5.00
N VAL A 297 -12.01 -0.76 -3.91
CA VAL A 297 -11.47 -0.63 -2.54
C VAL A 297 -12.09 -1.72 -1.68
N GLY A 298 -11.29 -2.65 -1.22
CA GLY A 298 -11.78 -3.86 -0.55
C GLY A 298 -12.66 -4.69 -1.49
N LYS A 299 -13.75 -5.25 -0.96
CA LYS A 299 -14.63 -6.13 -1.76
C LYS A 299 -15.67 -5.40 -2.60
N HIS A 300 -16.20 -4.29 -2.12
CA HIS A 300 -17.39 -3.64 -2.69
C HIS A 300 -17.26 -2.14 -2.89
N GLY A 301 -16.20 -1.53 -2.34
CA GLY A 301 -15.95 -0.11 -2.48
C GLY A 301 -15.38 0.23 -3.85
N THR A 302 -15.63 1.46 -4.32
CA THR A 302 -15.01 2.01 -5.53
C THR A 302 -14.47 3.41 -5.27
N LEU A 303 -13.38 3.72 -5.97
CA LEU A 303 -12.71 5.00 -5.96
C LEU A 303 -12.55 5.48 -7.40
N ASN A 304 -12.89 6.74 -7.67
CA ASN A 304 -12.61 7.40 -8.93
C ASN A 304 -11.99 8.77 -8.64
N LEU A 305 -10.84 9.03 -9.23
CA LEU A 305 -10.10 10.29 -9.15
C LEU A 305 -10.03 10.90 -10.55
N ASP A 306 -10.35 12.18 -10.68
CA ASP A 306 -10.16 12.97 -11.90
C ASP A 306 -9.67 14.36 -11.52
N GLY A 307 -8.72 14.91 -12.28
CA GLY A 307 -8.30 16.29 -12.08
C GLY A 307 -6.93 16.62 -12.66
N THR A 308 -6.36 17.69 -12.14
CA THR A 308 -5.07 18.23 -12.60
C THR A 308 -4.18 18.58 -11.40
N VAL A 309 -2.86 18.40 -11.59
CA VAL A 309 -1.83 18.81 -10.64
C VAL A 309 -0.72 19.55 -11.37
N HIS A 310 0.00 20.42 -10.68
CA HIS A 310 1.22 21.06 -11.17
C HIS A 310 2.43 20.51 -10.39
N PRO A 311 2.97 19.34 -10.79
CA PRO A 311 3.95 18.62 -9.97
C PRO A 311 5.32 19.27 -9.89
N PHE A 312 5.62 20.20 -10.81
CA PHE A 312 6.91 20.87 -10.93
C PHE A 312 6.83 22.39 -10.66
N GLY A 313 5.69 22.89 -10.18
CA GLY A 313 5.55 24.29 -9.78
C GLY A 313 6.33 24.57 -8.50
N ASP A 314 6.76 25.83 -8.30
CA ASP A 314 7.41 26.25 -7.05
C ASP A 314 6.51 26.10 -5.82
N GLN A 315 5.20 26.10 -6.04
CA GLN A 315 4.17 25.90 -5.05
C GLN A 315 3.18 24.85 -5.54
N LEU A 316 2.67 24.04 -4.62
CA LEU A 316 1.69 23.01 -4.94
C LEU A 316 0.39 23.65 -5.42
N SER A 317 -0.05 23.24 -6.61
CA SER A 317 -1.36 23.60 -7.14
C SER A 317 -2.03 22.37 -7.75
N SER A 318 -3.29 22.15 -7.41
CA SER A 318 -4.07 21.02 -7.90
C SER A 318 -5.57 21.31 -7.87
N ASP A 319 -6.32 20.65 -8.74
CA ASP A 319 -7.78 20.61 -8.75
C ASP A 319 -8.18 19.14 -8.95
N LEU A 320 -8.62 18.50 -7.87
CA LEU A 320 -8.86 17.06 -7.81
C LEU A 320 -10.29 16.78 -7.34
N LEU A 321 -10.99 15.94 -8.07
CA LEU A 321 -12.29 15.39 -7.70
C LEU A 321 -12.16 13.91 -7.39
N LEU A 322 -12.33 13.54 -6.12
CA LEU A 322 -12.34 12.16 -5.66
C LEU A 322 -13.78 11.72 -5.34
N LYS A 323 -14.22 10.65 -5.99
CA LYS A 323 -15.52 10.01 -5.72
C LYS A 323 -15.32 8.66 -5.09
N LEU A 324 -15.95 8.47 -3.95
CA LEU A 324 -15.94 7.23 -3.17
C LEU A 324 -17.36 6.65 -3.15
N LYS A 325 -17.49 5.34 -3.35
CA LYS A 325 -18.77 4.65 -3.18
C LYS A 325 -18.59 3.39 -2.38
N ASN A 326 -19.52 3.14 -1.46
CA ASN A 326 -19.62 1.91 -0.69
C ASN A 326 -18.34 1.53 0.05
N ILE A 327 -17.60 2.51 0.57
CA ILE A 327 -16.36 2.29 1.33
C ILE A 327 -16.71 1.75 2.71
N ASN A 328 -16.14 0.60 3.09
CA ASN A 328 -16.31 0.02 4.41
C ASN A 328 -15.43 0.74 5.45
N LEU A 329 -16.06 1.48 6.36
CA LEU A 329 -15.35 2.25 7.38
C LEU A 329 -14.69 1.38 8.45
N SER A 330 -15.23 0.20 8.74
CA SER A 330 -14.62 -0.70 9.74
C SER A 330 -13.24 -1.21 9.30
N ALA A 331 -12.96 -1.22 8.00
CA ALA A 331 -11.65 -1.61 7.49
C ALA A 331 -10.55 -0.56 7.76
N ALA A 332 -10.93 0.70 8.01
CA ALA A 332 -10.02 1.81 8.34
C ALA A 332 -10.04 2.17 9.84
N ASP A 333 -10.68 1.36 10.69
CA ASP A 333 -10.92 1.65 12.10
C ASP A 333 -9.64 1.97 12.90
N GLY A 334 -8.51 1.31 12.59
CA GLY A 334 -7.23 1.59 13.24
C GLY A 334 -6.82 3.07 13.14
N TYR A 335 -6.95 3.67 11.97
CA TYR A 335 -6.66 5.10 11.77
C TYR A 335 -7.68 6.00 12.45
N LEU A 336 -8.96 5.62 12.45
CA LEU A 336 -10.03 6.43 13.02
C LEU A 336 -9.95 6.46 14.55
N ARG A 337 -9.57 5.35 15.19
CA ARG A 337 -9.31 5.31 16.63
C ARG A 337 -8.21 6.30 17.03
N GLU A 338 -7.10 6.32 16.30
CA GLU A 338 -6.01 7.21 16.59
C GLU A 338 -6.36 8.68 16.32
N ALA A 339 -7.07 8.96 15.21
CA ALA A 339 -7.37 10.31 14.78
C ALA A 339 -8.43 11.01 15.65
N ILE A 340 -9.46 10.29 16.09
CA ILE A 340 -10.64 10.88 16.76
C ILE A 340 -11.01 10.24 18.10
N GLY A 341 -10.30 9.21 18.57
CA GLY A 341 -10.59 8.49 19.82
C GLY A 341 -11.86 7.64 19.78
N TYR A 342 -12.42 7.39 18.60
CA TYR A 342 -13.62 6.59 18.40
C TYR A 342 -13.37 5.45 17.42
N ARG A 343 -13.94 4.28 17.72
CA ARG A 343 -13.97 3.17 16.78
C ARG A 343 -15.26 3.18 15.97
N PHE A 344 -15.12 2.76 14.73
CA PHE A 344 -16.26 2.55 13.83
C PHE A 344 -16.67 1.08 13.87
N LYS A 345 -17.74 0.77 14.62
CA LYS A 345 -18.28 -0.58 14.68
C LYS A 345 -18.74 -1.04 13.31
N SER A 346 -19.49 -0.20 12.63
CA SER A 346 -19.96 -0.42 11.28
C SER A 346 -20.15 0.90 10.56
N GLY A 347 -20.30 0.84 9.25
CA GLY A 347 -20.62 1.99 8.44
C GLY A 347 -20.12 1.84 7.01
N ARG A 348 -20.90 2.38 6.07
CA ARG A 348 -20.51 2.57 4.69
C ARG A 348 -20.41 4.06 4.41
N LEU A 349 -19.44 4.43 3.61
CA LEU A 349 -19.20 5.80 3.18
C LEU A 349 -19.36 5.89 1.67
N ASP A 350 -20.26 6.75 1.23
CA ASP A 350 -20.24 7.38 -0.09
C ASP A 350 -19.75 8.81 0.07
N GLY A 351 -18.94 9.31 -0.86
CA GLY A 351 -18.42 10.66 -0.74
C GLY A 351 -17.92 11.25 -2.04
N GLU A 352 -18.01 12.55 -2.11
CA GLU A 352 -17.42 13.38 -3.14
C GLU A 352 -16.52 14.41 -2.46
N ILE A 353 -15.21 14.38 -2.79
CA ILE A 353 -14.21 15.27 -2.22
C ILE A 353 -13.68 16.15 -3.34
N ASN A 354 -13.95 17.44 -3.23
CA ASN A 354 -13.48 18.48 -4.14
C ASN A 354 -12.28 19.16 -3.48
N GLY A 355 -11.07 18.84 -3.93
CA GLY A 355 -9.83 19.36 -3.36
C GLY A 355 -9.17 20.33 -4.32
N GLN A 356 -9.19 21.62 -3.98
CA GLN A 356 -8.43 22.66 -4.68
C GLN A 356 -7.26 23.09 -3.82
N VAL A 357 -6.07 23.10 -4.40
CA VAL A 357 -4.87 23.68 -3.79
C VAL A 357 -4.36 24.74 -4.76
N GLU A 358 -4.25 25.96 -4.29
CA GLU A 358 -3.70 27.07 -5.06
C GLU A 358 -2.57 27.72 -4.27
N ASN A 359 -1.35 27.61 -4.76
CA ASN A 359 -0.15 28.16 -4.10
C ASN A 359 -0.04 27.69 -2.64
N ASP A 360 -0.12 26.38 -2.43
CA ASP A 360 -0.08 25.71 -1.13
C ASP A 360 -1.28 25.99 -0.19
N LEU A 361 -2.25 26.77 -0.63
CA LEU A 361 -3.49 27.00 0.11
C LEU A 361 -4.54 25.95 -0.30
N LEU A 362 -4.91 25.09 0.65
CA LEU A 362 -5.96 24.08 0.48
C LEU A 362 -7.34 24.73 0.68
N ASP A 363 -8.24 24.52 -0.29
CA ASP A 363 -9.69 24.72 -0.16
C ASP A 363 -10.39 23.46 -0.64
N SER A 364 -11.00 22.73 0.25
CA SER A 364 -11.61 21.43 -0.02
C SER A 364 -13.00 21.37 0.57
N ASN A 365 -13.93 20.75 -0.16
CA ASN A 365 -15.25 20.41 0.34
C ASN A 365 -15.46 18.90 0.28
N LEU A 366 -15.86 18.31 1.41
CA LEU A 366 -16.17 16.90 1.56
C LEU A 366 -17.69 16.75 1.70
N ASP A 367 -18.35 16.26 0.66
CA ASP A 367 -19.77 15.85 0.73
C ASP A 367 -19.81 14.34 1.00
N LEU A 368 -20.15 13.98 2.24
CA LEU A 368 -20.05 12.61 2.76
C LEU A 368 -21.41 12.10 3.19
N VAL A 369 -21.76 10.90 2.74
CA VAL A 369 -22.98 10.19 3.11
C VAL A 369 -22.60 8.90 3.83
N PHE A 370 -22.98 8.80 5.09
CA PHE A 370 -22.74 7.63 5.91
C PHE A 370 -24.03 6.82 6.06
N ALA A 371 -23.98 5.54 5.70
CA ALA A 371 -25.05 4.60 5.92
C ALA A 371 -24.68 3.62 7.02
N GLN A 372 -25.61 3.32 7.92
CA GLN A 372 -25.47 2.35 9.02
C GLN A 372 -24.23 2.62 9.90
N LEU A 373 -23.91 3.89 10.12
CA LEU A 373 -22.77 4.31 10.93
C LEU A 373 -23.04 4.07 12.42
N GLU A 374 -22.24 3.20 13.04
CA GLU A 374 -22.19 3.03 14.50
C GLU A 374 -20.79 3.36 15.00
N VAL A 375 -20.68 4.23 16.01
CA VAL A 375 -19.42 4.62 16.64
C VAL A 375 -19.44 4.34 18.14
N GLU A 376 -18.28 4.07 18.72
CA GLU A 376 -18.10 3.87 20.15
C GLU A 376 -16.77 4.51 20.59
N ALA A 377 -16.77 5.22 21.72
CA ALA A 377 -15.55 5.81 22.28
C ALA A 377 -14.58 4.69 22.71
N VAL A 378 -13.31 4.86 22.40
CA VAL A 378 -12.24 3.92 22.79
C VAL A 378 -11.97 4.01 24.28
N HIS A 379 -11.90 5.23 24.81
CA HIS A 379 -11.70 5.51 26.23
C HIS A 379 -12.80 6.42 26.77
N GLU A 380 -13.00 6.41 28.10
CA GLU A 380 -13.98 7.28 28.75
C GLU A 380 -13.59 8.76 28.63
N GLU A 381 -12.28 9.05 28.53
CA GLU A 381 -11.73 10.39 28.31
C GLU A 381 -12.16 10.96 26.96
N ASP A 382 -12.07 10.15 25.87
CA ASP A 382 -12.50 10.54 24.53
C ASP A 382 -13.99 10.86 24.49
N ARG A 383 -14.79 10.05 25.21
CA ARG A 383 -16.23 10.31 25.39
C ARG A 383 -16.50 11.64 26.07
N SER A 384 -15.70 11.96 27.10
CA SER A 384 -15.82 13.20 27.87
C SER A 384 -15.45 14.41 27.04
N GLU A 385 -14.35 14.32 26.27
CA GLU A 385 -13.86 15.39 25.40
C GLU A 385 -14.87 15.72 24.30
N ALA A 386 -15.34 14.70 23.55
CA ALA A 386 -16.35 14.90 22.52
C ALA A 386 -17.66 15.44 23.08
N THR A 387 -18.07 14.97 24.29
CA THR A 387 -19.26 15.51 24.97
C THR A 387 -19.05 16.96 25.36
N GLY A 388 -17.82 17.35 25.79
CA GLY A 388 -17.50 18.73 26.07
C GLY A 388 -17.59 19.65 24.86
N GLU A 389 -17.10 19.20 23.71
CA GLU A 389 -17.15 19.95 22.45
C GLU A 389 -18.55 20.02 21.83
N LEU A 390 -19.30 18.92 21.81
CA LEU A 390 -20.61 18.82 21.17
C LEU A 390 -21.76 19.18 22.11
N GLY A 391 -21.55 19.13 23.43
CA GLY A 391 -22.59 19.24 24.46
C GLY A 391 -23.39 17.95 24.69
N VAL A 392 -23.18 16.93 23.87
CA VAL A 392 -23.78 15.58 23.96
C VAL A 392 -22.78 14.53 23.50
N PRO A 393 -22.91 13.24 23.91
CA PRO A 393 -22.08 12.16 23.39
C PRO A 393 -22.16 12.08 21.86
N LEU A 394 -21.03 11.73 21.19
CA LEU A 394 -20.95 11.70 19.72
C LEU A 394 -22.00 10.79 19.08
N GLY A 395 -22.27 9.61 19.65
CA GLY A 395 -23.33 8.73 19.14
C GLY A 395 -24.72 9.39 19.17
N THR A 396 -25.00 10.18 20.23
CA THR A 396 -26.24 10.97 20.32
C THR A 396 -26.26 12.07 19.25
N ALA A 397 -25.14 12.79 19.07
CA ALA A 397 -25.03 13.83 18.06
C ALA A 397 -25.28 13.27 16.64
N LEU A 398 -24.67 12.12 16.32
CA LEU A 398 -24.87 11.43 15.04
C LEU A 398 -26.32 10.98 14.84
N ASN A 399 -26.99 10.47 15.88
CA ASN A 399 -28.39 10.09 15.81
C ASN A 399 -29.34 11.28 15.57
N LEU A 400 -28.97 12.47 16.07
CA LEU A 400 -29.75 13.69 15.87
C LEU A 400 -29.66 14.26 14.45
N VAL A 401 -28.56 14.00 13.75
CA VAL A 401 -28.35 14.42 12.35
C VAL A 401 -28.67 13.30 11.35
N ARG A 402 -29.15 12.16 11.83
CA ARG A 402 -29.53 11.02 11.02
C ARG A 402 -30.89 11.28 10.37
N ASP A 403 -30.95 11.08 9.06
CA ASP A 403 -32.17 11.19 8.28
C ASP A 403 -33.16 10.02 8.54
N SER A 404 -34.36 10.15 8.04
CA SER A 404 -35.45 9.14 8.23
C SER A 404 -35.13 7.78 7.57
N ASP A 405 -34.25 7.74 6.59
CA ASP A 405 -33.77 6.54 5.91
C ASP A 405 -32.53 5.90 6.61
N GLY A 406 -32.06 6.48 7.72
CA GLY A 406 -30.95 5.98 8.50
C GLY A 406 -29.58 6.48 8.04
N THR A 407 -29.49 7.39 7.07
CA THR A 407 -28.25 7.98 6.58
C THR A 407 -27.88 9.25 7.35
N ILE A 408 -26.61 9.63 7.26
CA ILE A 408 -26.07 10.88 7.82
C ILE A 408 -25.35 11.60 6.70
N HIS A 409 -25.81 12.80 6.36
CA HIS A 409 -25.18 13.67 5.37
C HIS A 409 -24.31 14.71 6.06
N LEU A 410 -23.03 14.78 5.72
CA LEU A 410 -22.10 15.79 6.22
C LEU A 410 -21.42 16.51 5.07
N ASP A 411 -21.59 17.83 5.05
CA ASP A 411 -20.88 18.75 4.16
C ASP A 411 -19.79 19.45 4.98
N ILE A 412 -18.52 19.09 4.74
CA ILE A 412 -17.39 19.45 5.60
C ILE A 412 -16.40 20.30 4.79
N PRO A 413 -16.38 21.62 4.97
CA PRO A 413 -15.35 22.46 4.38
C PRO A 413 -14.03 22.32 5.14
N ILE A 414 -12.92 22.17 4.40
CA ILE A 414 -11.56 22.10 4.95
C ILE A 414 -10.71 23.14 4.26
N GLN A 415 -10.11 24.04 5.03
CA GLN A 415 -9.23 25.08 4.52
C GLN A 415 -7.95 25.14 5.36
N GLY A 416 -6.82 25.44 4.73
CA GLY A 416 -5.55 25.59 5.44
C GLY A 416 -4.37 25.88 4.52
N ASP A 417 -3.29 26.29 5.14
CA ASP A 417 -1.98 26.49 4.49
C ASP A 417 -1.13 25.22 4.70
N LEU A 418 -0.77 24.55 3.59
CA LEU A 418 0.01 23.31 3.61
C LEU A 418 1.46 23.54 4.03
N ASN A 419 1.96 24.78 3.94
CA ASN A 419 3.30 25.16 4.39
C ASN A 419 3.36 25.51 5.88
N ASP A 420 2.19 25.65 6.57
CA ASP A 420 2.19 25.89 8.01
C ASP A 420 2.59 24.60 8.77
N PRO A 421 3.72 24.58 9.48
CA PRO A 421 4.12 23.40 10.26
C PRO A 421 3.11 23.00 11.35
N ALA A 422 2.23 23.90 11.75
CA ALA A 422 1.14 23.63 12.68
C ALA A 422 -0.11 23.03 12.00
N PHE A 423 -0.18 23.06 10.66
CA PHE A 423 -1.26 22.47 9.91
C PHE A 423 -1.19 20.94 10.00
N ARG A 424 -2.12 20.37 10.75
CA ARG A 424 -2.28 18.92 10.86
C ARG A 424 -3.65 18.55 10.33
N ILE A 425 -3.70 17.94 9.15
CA ILE A 425 -4.95 17.61 8.45
C ILE A 425 -5.93 16.81 9.34
N GLY A 426 -5.45 15.87 10.14
CA GLY A 426 -6.31 15.09 11.06
C GLY A 426 -7.01 15.97 12.10
N LYS A 427 -6.30 16.97 12.68
CA LYS A 427 -6.88 17.92 13.64
C LYS A 427 -7.90 18.84 12.96
N VAL A 428 -7.59 19.30 11.75
CA VAL A 428 -8.48 20.17 10.97
C VAL A 428 -9.75 19.43 10.60
N VAL A 429 -9.63 18.19 10.08
CA VAL A 429 -10.77 17.33 9.78
C VAL A 429 -11.63 17.08 11.02
N ARG A 430 -11.03 16.69 12.15
CA ARG A 430 -11.76 16.49 13.42
C ARG A 430 -12.56 17.73 13.79
N THR A 431 -11.91 18.90 13.80
CA THR A 431 -12.56 20.16 14.16
C THR A 431 -13.71 20.48 13.21
N ALA A 432 -13.52 20.31 11.89
CA ALA A 432 -14.53 20.57 10.88
C ALA A 432 -15.73 19.60 11.01
N VAL A 433 -15.49 18.31 11.26
CA VAL A 433 -16.54 17.32 11.54
C VAL A 433 -17.37 17.73 12.75
N PHE A 434 -16.75 18.07 13.89
CA PHE A 434 -17.47 18.47 15.09
C PHE A 434 -18.26 19.77 14.91
N GLN A 435 -17.70 20.75 14.19
CA GLN A 435 -18.43 21.98 13.87
C GLN A 435 -19.66 21.74 12.98
N THR A 436 -19.51 20.84 11.99
CA THR A 436 -20.62 20.48 11.08
C THR A 436 -21.72 19.75 11.84
N LEU A 437 -21.37 18.78 12.69
CA LEU A 437 -22.33 18.10 13.57
C LEU A 437 -23.05 19.08 14.50
N LYS A 438 -22.32 20.02 15.11
CA LYS A 438 -22.89 21.04 15.97
C LYS A 438 -23.87 21.96 15.24
N LYS A 439 -23.54 22.38 14.01
CA LYS A 439 -24.47 23.16 13.16
C LYS A 439 -25.74 22.35 12.82
N GLY A 440 -25.59 21.06 12.43
CA GLY A 440 -26.71 20.18 12.14
C GLY A 440 -27.66 20.01 13.33
N MET A 441 -27.11 19.76 14.52
CA MET A 441 -27.92 19.68 15.75
C MET A 441 -28.66 20.98 16.05
N VAL A 442 -28.00 22.15 15.95
CA VAL A 442 -28.65 23.46 16.17
C VAL A 442 -29.75 23.70 15.18
N SER A 443 -29.55 23.36 13.89
CA SER A 443 -30.58 23.49 12.86
C SER A 443 -31.81 22.62 13.14
N TYR A 444 -31.63 21.41 13.65
CA TYR A 444 -32.72 20.51 14.04
C TYR A 444 -33.52 21.05 15.22
N TYR A 445 -32.88 21.68 16.21
CA TYR A 445 -33.55 22.22 17.38
C TYR A 445 -34.02 23.67 17.24
N ALA A 446 -33.55 24.43 16.26
CA ALA A 446 -33.96 25.83 16.08
C ALA A 446 -35.48 26.04 15.95
N PRO A 447 -36.25 25.19 15.22
CA PRO A 447 -37.70 25.29 15.18
C PRO A 447 -38.38 24.96 16.52
N LEU A 448 -37.78 24.07 17.33
CA LEU A 448 -38.28 23.68 18.65
C LEU A 448 -37.88 24.71 19.72
N GLY A 449 -36.73 25.37 19.56
CA GLY A 449 -36.22 26.37 20.49
C GLY A 449 -37.03 27.62 20.58
N ALA A 450 -37.72 28.02 19.50
CA ALA A 450 -38.64 29.15 19.53
C ALA A 450 -39.84 28.94 20.48
N SER A 451 -40.25 27.69 20.73
CA SER A 451 -41.28 27.31 21.69
C SER A 451 -40.75 27.01 23.10
N LEU A 452 -39.47 26.71 23.25
CA LEU A 452 -38.82 26.31 24.53
C LEU A 452 -38.11 27.48 25.26
N LEU A 453 -37.81 28.57 24.53
CA LEU A 453 -37.18 29.76 25.14
C LEU A 453 -38.12 30.58 26.06
N THR A 454 -39.38 30.14 26.17
CA THR A 454 -40.35 30.78 27.10
C THR A 454 -40.42 30.10 28.48
N GLY A 455 -39.32 29.49 28.97
CA GLY A 455 -39.22 29.36 30.42
C GLY A 455 -39.06 28.00 31.07
N ALA A 456 -38.65 26.96 30.35
CA ALA A 456 -38.25 25.72 31.02
C ALA A 456 -36.96 25.13 30.40
N ALA A 457 -35.82 25.28 31.10
CA ALA A 457 -34.61 24.55 30.79
C ALA A 457 -34.91 23.05 30.95
N LEU A 458 -34.96 22.31 29.84
CA LEU A 458 -34.96 20.85 29.91
C LEU A 458 -33.63 20.38 30.51
N PRO A 459 -33.63 19.56 31.58
CA PRO A 459 -32.39 19.03 32.12
C PRO A 459 -31.69 18.22 31.02
N VAL A 460 -30.37 18.40 30.87
CA VAL A 460 -29.52 17.68 29.92
C VAL A 460 -29.75 16.15 29.97
N GLY A 461 -30.17 15.61 31.13
CA GLY A 461 -30.56 14.21 31.30
C GLY A 461 -31.81 13.75 30.54
N ALA A 462 -32.70 14.65 30.13
CA ALA A 462 -33.90 14.28 29.37
C ALA A 462 -33.57 13.99 27.89
N ILE A 463 -32.60 14.72 27.33
CA ILE A 463 -32.09 14.50 25.97
C ILE A 463 -31.37 13.16 25.90
N TRP A 464 -30.62 12.82 26.97
CA TRP A 464 -29.90 11.55 27.08
C TRP A 464 -30.82 10.32 27.15
N ALA A 465 -31.96 10.46 27.83
CA ALA A 465 -32.98 9.40 27.93
C ALA A 465 -33.68 9.14 26.58
N VAL A 466 -33.93 10.17 25.77
CA VAL A 466 -34.54 10.04 24.45
C VAL A 466 -33.58 9.34 23.48
N GLY A 467 -32.27 9.70 23.48
CA GLY A 467 -31.27 9.02 22.65
C GLY A 467 -31.11 7.54 22.97
N LYS A 468 -31.09 7.17 24.27
CA LYS A 468 -31.05 5.74 24.67
C LYS A 468 -32.31 4.96 24.30
N LEU A 469 -33.48 5.58 24.36
CA LEU A 469 -34.73 4.93 23.96
C LEU A 469 -34.81 4.74 22.43
N TYR A 470 -34.22 5.66 21.65
CA TYR A 470 -34.16 5.56 20.21
C TYR A 470 -33.16 4.48 19.76
N ASP A 471 -31.95 4.42 20.35
CA ASP A 471 -30.95 3.38 20.11
C ASP A 471 -31.47 1.96 20.44
N MET A 472 -32.32 1.82 21.48
CA MET A 472 -32.97 0.55 21.82
C MET A 472 -34.10 0.16 20.86
N ALA A 473 -34.71 1.11 20.19
CA ALA A 473 -35.91 0.87 19.37
C ALA A 473 -35.58 0.60 17.89
N THR A 474 -34.39 0.98 17.42
CA THR A 474 -34.07 0.95 16.00
C THR A 474 -33.16 -0.21 15.58
N THR A 475 -32.52 -0.93 16.51
CA THR A 475 -31.63 -2.05 16.19
C THR A 475 -32.23 -3.36 16.68
N LEU A 476 -32.74 -4.18 15.77
CA LEU A 476 -33.12 -5.57 16.07
C LEU A 476 -31.82 -6.36 16.27
N ARG A 477 -31.52 -6.73 17.52
CA ARG A 477 -30.37 -7.59 17.85
C ARG A 477 -30.82 -9.02 17.98
N PHE A 478 -30.11 -9.92 17.30
CA PHE A 478 -30.28 -11.36 17.48
C PHE A 478 -29.49 -11.83 18.71
N ALA A 479 -29.86 -13.01 19.23
CA ALA A 479 -29.05 -13.62 20.26
C ALA A 479 -27.62 -13.90 19.75
N PRO A 480 -26.56 -13.50 20.48
CA PRO A 480 -25.20 -13.67 20.03
C PRO A 480 -24.83 -15.14 19.83
N LEU A 481 -23.97 -15.41 18.86
CA LEU A 481 -23.37 -16.73 18.66
C LEU A 481 -22.11 -16.82 19.53
N LEU A 482 -22.14 -17.70 20.55
CA LEU A 482 -21.03 -17.91 21.47
C LEU A 482 -20.03 -18.89 20.86
N PHE A 483 -18.73 -18.63 21.04
CA PHE A 483 -17.64 -19.48 20.58
C PHE A 483 -16.84 -20.02 21.76
N GLY A 484 -16.18 -21.16 21.55
CA GLY A 484 -15.16 -21.62 22.47
C GLY A 484 -13.90 -20.73 22.43
N PRO A 485 -13.06 -20.79 23.50
CA PRO A 485 -11.79 -20.08 23.53
C PRO A 485 -10.91 -20.49 22.35
N GLY A 486 -10.43 -19.49 21.57
CA GLY A 486 -9.62 -19.70 20.37
C GLY A 486 -10.39 -20.23 19.16
N GLU A 487 -11.65 -20.61 19.28
CA GLU A 487 -12.46 -21.11 18.16
C GLU A 487 -13.04 -19.96 17.33
N TYR A 488 -13.10 -20.16 16.02
CA TYR A 488 -13.67 -19.20 15.07
C TYR A 488 -14.67 -19.81 14.08
N ASN A 489 -14.78 -21.14 14.03
CA ASN A 489 -15.75 -21.81 13.15
C ASN A 489 -17.10 -22.00 13.87
N PRO A 490 -18.23 -21.65 13.24
CA PRO A 490 -19.54 -21.88 13.81
C PRO A 490 -19.85 -23.39 13.92
N THR A 491 -20.44 -23.79 15.03
CA THR A 491 -20.93 -25.17 15.25
C THR A 491 -22.07 -25.51 14.29
N GLU A 492 -22.38 -26.79 14.08
CA GLU A 492 -23.51 -27.25 13.25
C GLU A 492 -24.84 -26.60 13.66
N GLN A 493 -25.09 -26.47 14.98
CA GLN A 493 -26.28 -25.80 15.49
C GLN A 493 -26.31 -24.30 15.15
N GLN A 494 -25.19 -23.63 15.21
CA GLN A 494 -25.07 -22.23 14.85
C GLN A 494 -25.25 -22.04 13.35
N GLN A 495 -24.68 -22.93 12.52
CA GLN A 495 -24.89 -22.92 11.06
C GLN A 495 -26.37 -23.10 10.72
N GLN A 496 -27.09 -23.95 11.41
CA GLN A 496 -28.52 -24.12 11.21
C GLN A 496 -29.29 -22.82 11.54
N LYS A 497 -28.96 -22.16 12.65
CA LYS A 497 -29.54 -20.84 13.01
C LYS A 497 -29.25 -19.77 11.95
N LEU A 498 -28.02 -19.73 11.43
CA LEU A 498 -27.63 -18.80 10.36
C LEU A 498 -28.42 -19.06 9.08
N LYS A 499 -28.67 -20.32 8.71
CA LYS A 499 -29.54 -20.68 7.58
C LYS A 499 -30.99 -20.23 7.77
N GLU A 500 -31.53 -20.37 8.96
CA GLU A 500 -32.89 -19.89 9.27
C GLU A 500 -32.96 -18.36 9.21
N MET A 501 -31.96 -17.67 9.74
CA MET A 501 -31.84 -16.21 9.67
C MET A 501 -31.73 -15.71 8.23
N ALA A 502 -30.86 -16.32 7.41
CA ALA A 502 -30.72 -15.97 5.99
C ALA A 502 -32.05 -16.10 5.25
N ARG A 503 -32.84 -17.15 5.52
CA ARG A 503 -34.18 -17.34 4.93
C ARG A 503 -35.17 -16.23 5.35
N LEU A 504 -35.18 -15.86 6.62
CA LEU A 504 -36.05 -14.77 7.12
C LEU A 504 -35.71 -13.43 6.48
N LEU A 505 -34.43 -13.18 6.18
CA LEU A 505 -33.95 -11.95 5.56
C LEU A 505 -34.09 -11.94 4.03
N GLN A 506 -34.32 -13.10 3.38
CA GLN A 506 -34.66 -13.15 1.95
C GLN A 506 -36.00 -12.46 1.65
N ASP A 507 -36.96 -12.53 2.58
CA ASP A 507 -38.27 -11.85 2.45
C ASP A 507 -38.20 -10.34 2.75
N ARG A 508 -37.05 -9.83 3.14
CA ARG A 508 -36.79 -8.43 3.51
C ARG A 508 -35.58 -7.87 2.73
N PRO A 509 -35.74 -7.55 1.44
CA PRO A 509 -34.61 -7.14 0.58
C PRO A 509 -33.89 -5.86 1.07
N ASP A 510 -34.59 -4.98 1.79
CA ASP A 510 -34.02 -3.72 2.30
C ASP A 510 -33.25 -3.87 3.62
N ALA A 511 -33.31 -5.05 4.28
CA ALA A 511 -32.60 -5.27 5.53
C ALA A 511 -31.17 -5.72 5.27
N ASN A 512 -30.20 -5.02 5.86
CA ASN A 512 -28.80 -5.39 5.89
C ASN A 512 -28.45 -5.98 7.25
N LEU A 513 -27.59 -7.00 7.27
CA LEU A 513 -27.16 -7.67 8.48
C LEU A 513 -25.76 -7.20 8.87
N VAL A 514 -25.60 -6.77 10.11
CA VAL A 514 -24.32 -6.40 10.70
C VAL A 514 -23.76 -7.57 11.49
N VAL A 515 -22.51 -7.97 11.26
CA VAL A 515 -21.83 -9.13 11.86
C VAL A 515 -20.57 -8.65 12.59
N CYS A 516 -20.58 -8.68 13.92
CA CYS A 516 -19.52 -8.17 14.77
C CYS A 516 -18.82 -9.30 15.53
N GLY A 517 -17.56 -9.60 15.18
CA GLY A 517 -16.74 -10.55 15.92
C GLY A 517 -16.13 -9.91 17.16
N ILE A 518 -16.17 -10.63 18.29
CA ILE A 518 -15.66 -10.18 19.58
C ILE A 518 -14.79 -11.27 20.20
N ALA A 519 -13.54 -10.91 20.55
CA ALA A 519 -12.65 -11.71 21.37
C ALA A 519 -12.74 -11.28 22.84
N ALA A 520 -12.39 -12.18 23.74
CA ALA A 520 -12.57 -12.02 25.17
C ALA A 520 -11.42 -12.67 25.97
N PRO A 521 -11.26 -12.43 27.28
CA PRO A 521 -10.16 -12.98 28.07
C PRO A 521 -9.95 -14.50 27.95
N PRO A 522 -10.98 -15.35 27.81
CA PRO A 522 -10.74 -16.78 27.58
C PRO A 522 -9.95 -17.09 26.30
N ASP A 523 -10.06 -16.24 25.26
CA ASP A 523 -9.28 -16.40 24.03
C ASP A 523 -7.80 -16.08 24.25
N LEU A 524 -7.53 -15.06 25.05
CA LEU A 524 -6.16 -14.67 25.40
C LEU A 524 -5.47 -15.78 26.23
N GLU A 525 -6.19 -16.41 27.14
CA GLU A 525 -5.66 -17.52 27.91
C GLU A 525 -5.37 -18.74 27.02
N ALA A 526 -6.26 -19.05 26.08
CA ALA A 526 -6.05 -20.10 25.08
C ALA A 526 -4.80 -19.85 24.24
N LEU A 527 -4.62 -18.61 23.73
CA LEU A 527 -3.45 -18.19 22.95
C LEU A 527 -2.14 -18.35 23.75
N ARG A 528 -2.14 -17.94 25.02
CA ARG A 528 -0.98 -18.06 25.92
C ARG A 528 -0.62 -19.52 26.20
N THR A 529 -1.64 -20.37 26.37
CA THR A 529 -1.46 -21.82 26.58
C THR A 529 -0.84 -22.48 25.35
N GLU A 530 -1.35 -22.19 24.16
CA GLU A 530 -0.84 -22.73 22.89
C GLU A 530 0.63 -22.31 22.65
N ARG A 531 0.96 -21.04 22.91
CA ARG A 531 2.34 -20.54 22.82
C ARG A 531 3.28 -21.21 23.82
N ALA A 532 2.82 -21.47 25.06
CA ALA A 532 3.60 -22.16 26.07
C ALA A 532 3.88 -23.63 25.67
N GLU A 533 2.89 -24.35 25.17
CA GLU A 533 3.05 -25.72 24.68
C GLU A 533 3.99 -25.82 23.49
N THR A 534 3.98 -24.82 22.59
CA THR A 534 4.87 -24.76 21.43
C THR A 534 6.31 -24.47 21.83
N GLN A 535 6.55 -23.74 22.92
CA GLN A 535 7.89 -23.45 23.46
C GLN A 535 8.45 -24.61 24.28
N ASP A 536 7.62 -25.34 25.03
CA ASP A 536 8.04 -26.50 25.81
C ASP A 536 8.45 -27.71 24.95
N ASN A 537 7.89 -27.84 23.74
CA ASN A 537 8.34 -28.86 22.78
C ASN A 537 9.78 -28.66 22.27
N LYS A 538 10.44 -27.56 22.58
CA LYS A 538 11.87 -27.28 22.28
C LYS A 538 12.82 -27.51 23.44
N LYS A 539 12.34 -27.81 24.68
CA LYS A 539 13.16 -28.10 25.85
C LYS A 539 12.52 -29.21 26.67
N TYR A 540 12.94 -30.45 26.44
CA TYR A 540 12.57 -31.58 27.30
C TYR A 540 13.61 -31.74 28.42
N GLU A 541 13.23 -31.36 29.66
CA GLU A 541 13.71 -31.94 30.91
C GLU A 541 12.61 -31.74 32.00
N PRO A 542 12.15 -32.81 32.67
CA PRO A 542 11.05 -32.69 33.64
C PRO A 542 11.60 -32.31 35.03
N ALA A 543 11.23 -31.15 35.54
CA ALA A 543 11.38 -30.81 36.93
C ALA A 543 9.97 -30.78 37.59
N ALA A 544 9.72 -31.74 38.44
CA ALA A 544 8.53 -31.79 39.29
C ALA A 544 8.60 -30.66 40.34
N SER A 545 7.58 -29.80 40.38
CA SER A 545 7.29 -28.98 41.55
C SER A 545 5.79 -28.89 41.80
N THR A 546 5.36 -29.60 42.85
CA THR A 546 4.08 -29.47 43.53
C THR A 546 4.02 -28.14 44.29
N GLY A 547 3.05 -27.29 43.97
CA GLY A 547 2.75 -26.10 44.73
C GLY A 547 1.45 -25.47 44.21
N GLU A 548 0.33 -25.70 44.92
CA GLU A 548 -0.93 -24.97 44.76
C GLU A 548 -0.67 -23.50 45.11
N SER A 549 -0.54 -22.65 44.09
CA SER A 549 -0.60 -21.19 44.27
C SER A 549 -1.93 -20.68 43.71
N LYS A 550 -2.58 -19.82 44.52
CA LYS A 550 -3.77 -19.07 44.17
C LYS A 550 -3.52 -18.32 42.83
N PRO A 551 -4.45 -18.33 41.89
CA PRO A 551 -4.21 -17.67 40.60
C PRO A 551 -3.99 -16.17 40.83
N GLU A 552 -2.79 -15.68 40.52
CA GLU A 552 -2.53 -14.25 40.36
C GLU A 552 -3.30 -13.73 39.13
N PRO A 553 -3.83 -12.52 39.19
CA PRO A 553 -4.49 -11.95 38.01
C PRO A 553 -3.53 -11.94 36.80
N SER A 554 -3.99 -12.50 35.69
CA SER A 554 -3.20 -12.54 34.47
C SER A 554 -2.73 -11.15 34.05
N PRO A 555 -1.47 -10.97 33.62
CA PRO A 555 -0.98 -9.66 33.20
C PRO A 555 -1.81 -9.12 32.03
N PRO A 556 -1.93 -7.79 31.88
CA PRO A 556 -2.64 -7.19 30.77
C PRO A 556 -2.06 -7.68 29.43
N ALA A 557 -2.91 -7.74 28.39
CA ALA A 557 -2.50 -8.19 27.07
C ALA A 557 -1.45 -7.23 26.46
N SER A 558 -0.36 -7.80 25.93
CA SER A 558 0.62 -7.06 25.13
C SER A 558 0.00 -6.58 23.81
N GLU A 559 0.62 -5.63 23.11
CA GLU A 559 0.11 -5.16 21.82
C GLU A 559 0.04 -6.28 20.77
N GLU A 560 1.02 -7.18 20.76
CA GLU A 560 1.01 -8.37 19.89
C GLU A 560 -0.15 -9.30 20.22
N GLU A 561 -0.42 -9.54 21.51
CA GLU A 561 -1.56 -10.34 21.95
C GLU A 561 -2.90 -9.67 21.61
N LYS A 562 -3.01 -8.35 21.72
CA LYS A 562 -4.20 -7.61 21.29
C LYS A 562 -4.43 -7.75 19.79
N GLN A 563 -3.38 -7.64 18.97
CA GLN A 563 -3.49 -7.85 17.51
C GLN A 563 -3.99 -9.28 17.20
N ALA A 564 -3.50 -10.28 17.91
CA ALA A 564 -3.98 -11.66 17.75
C ALA A 564 -5.47 -11.80 18.14
N MET A 565 -5.92 -11.09 19.19
CA MET A 565 -7.33 -11.07 19.58
C MET A 565 -8.22 -10.39 18.52
N TYR A 566 -7.78 -9.28 17.95
CA TYR A 566 -8.50 -8.64 16.84
C TYR A 566 -8.56 -9.51 15.59
N GLU A 567 -7.49 -10.24 15.30
CA GLU A 567 -7.48 -11.19 14.17
C GLU A 567 -8.46 -12.34 14.38
N LEU A 568 -8.50 -12.93 15.59
CA LEU A 568 -9.47 -13.96 15.95
C LEU A 568 -10.93 -13.46 15.86
N ALA A 569 -11.17 -12.24 16.32
CA ALA A 569 -12.47 -11.59 16.20
C ALA A 569 -12.88 -11.39 14.74
N ARG A 570 -11.93 -10.98 13.87
CA ARG A 570 -12.13 -10.86 12.43
C ARG A 570 -12.45 -12.19 11.77
N GLN A 571 -11.72 -13.26 12.11
CA GLN A 571 -11.95 -14.60 11.58
C GLN A 571 -13.35 -15.11 11.96
N ARG A 572 -13.82 -14.89 13.19
CA ARG A 572 -15.19 -15.22 13.61
C ARG A 572 -16.24 -14.52 12.76
N ALA A 573 -16.10 -13.22 12.56
CA ALA A 573 -17.02 -12.46 11.71
C ALA A 573 -17.01 -12.98 10.26
N GLY A 574 -15.82 -13.27 9.72
CA GLY A 574 -15.65 -13.79 8.37
C GLY A 574 -16.27 -15.16 8.15
N THR A 575 -16.11 -16.11 9.09
CA THR A 575 -16.72 -17.46 8.98
C THR A 575 -18.25 -17.42 9.11
N VAL A 576 -18.78 -16.53 9.95
CA VAL A 576 -20.24 -16.30 10.06
C VAL A 576 -20.77 -15.66 8.77
N GLN A 577 -20.07 -14.66 8.21
CA GLN A 577 -20.41 -14.06 6.91
C GLN A 577 -20.42 -15.12 5.80
N ALA A 578 -19.39 -15.96 5.71
CA ALA A 578 -19.31 -17.04 4.72
C ALA A 578 -20.51 -17.99 4.84
N SER A 579 -20.88 -18.37 6.07
CA SER A 579 -22.02 -19.27 6.34
C SER A 579 -23.37 -18.64 5.92
N LEU A 580 -23.52 -17.31 6.05
CA LEU A 580 -24.72 -16.58 5.60
C LEU A 580 -24.78 -16.49 4.07
N ILE A 581 -23.64 -16.30 3.40
CA ILE A 581 -23.56 -16.31 1.93
C ILE A 581 -23.90 -17.70 1.38
N GLU A 582 -23.35 -18.77 1.96
CA GLU A 582 -23.71 -20.15 1.63
C GLU A 582 -25.22 -20.44 1.82
N ALA A 583 -25.83 -19.78 2.81
CA ALA A 583 -27.27 -19.88 3.06
C ALA A 583 -28.13 -19.05 2.10
N GLY A 584 -27.51 -18.35 1.12
CA GLY A 584 -28.17 -17.62 0.04
C GLY A 584 -28.42 -16.14 0.33
N MET A 585 -27.77 -15.56 1.33
CA MET A 585 -27.77 -14.11 1.54
C MET A 585 -26.75 -13.44 0.62
N ALA A 586 -27.12 -12.33 -0.03
CA ALA A 586 -26.23 -11.58 -0.89
C ALA A 586 -25.12 -10.91 -0.07
N GLU A 587 -23.88 -10.96 -0.54
CA GLU A 587 -22.69 -10.51 0.21
C GLU A 587 -22.73 -9.01 0.50
N ASP A 588 -23.26 -8.20 -0.43
CA ASP A 588 -23.43 -6.75 -0.29
C ASP A 588 -24.43 -6.34 0.81
N ARG A 589 -25.22 -7.29 1.29
CA ARG A 589 -26.18 -7.11 2.39
C ARG A 589 -25.61 -7.51 3.76
N ILE A 590 -24.36 -7.98 3.83
CA ILE A 590 -23.72 -8.39 5.07
C ILE A 590 -22.57 -7.44 5.37
N LEU A 591 -22.71 -6.66 6.44
CA LEU A 591 -21.68 -5.74 6.91
C LEU A 591 -20.88 -6.39 8.03
N THR A 592 -19.57 -6.45 7.89
CA THR A 592 -18.70 -6.88 8.98
C THR A 592 -18.26 -5.66 9.79
N CYS A 593 -18.32 -5.77 11.11
CA CYS A 593 -17.80 -4.75 12.02
C CYS A 593 -16.27 -4.73 12.06
N SER A 594 -15.72 -3.64 12.59
CA SER A 594 -14.36 -3.64 13.10
C SER A 594 -14.21 -4.69 14.20
N PRO A 595 -13.15 -5.52 14.18
CA PRO A 595 -12.93 -6.54 15.20
C PRO A 595 -12.78 -5.89 16.57
N ASP A 596 -13.26 -6.58 17.63
CA ASP A 596 -13.23 -6.08 19.00
C ASP A 596 -12.59 -7.08 19.97
N TYR A 597 -11.85 -6.54 20.94
CA TYR A 597 -11.37 -7.30 22.09
C TYR A 597 -11.87 -6.64 23.38
N GLN A 598 -12.70 -7.36 24.15
CA GLN A 598 -13.27 -6.88 25.40
C GLN A 598 -12.50 -7.47 26.58
N PRO A 599 -11.63 -6.69 27.28
CA PRO A 599 -10.74 -7.23 28.31
C PRO A 599 -11.39 -7.47 29.69
N HIS A 600 -12.69 -7.21 29.86
CA HIS A 600 -13.35 -7.37 31.14
C HIS A 600 -13.67 -8.86 31.42
N GLU A 601 -13.52 -9.30 32.67
CA GLU A 601 -13.62 -10.71 33.11
C GLU A 601 -14.93 -11.43 32.73
N GLN A 602 -16.02 -10.70 32.55
CA GLN A 602 -17.33 -11.28 32.21
C GLN A 602 -17.57 -11.34 30.69
N ALA A 603 -16.65 -10.83 29.87
CA ALA A 603 -16.78 -10.93 28.44
C ALA A 603 -16.64 -12.36 27.95
N GLN A 604 -17.46 -12.72 26.96
CA GLN A 604 -17.44 -14.03 26.34
C GLN A 604 -17.12 -13.92 24.85
N PRO A 605 -16.34 -14.88 24.34
CA PRO A 605 -16.08 -15.00 22.91
C PRO A 605 -17.39 -15.15 22.13
N ARG A 606 -17.66 -14.26 21.17
CA ARG A 606 -18.94 -14.26 20.46
C ARG A 606 -18.92 -13.52 19.12
N VAL A 607 -19.97 -13.75 18.34
CA VAL A 607 -20.37 -12.90 17.21
C VAL A 607 -21.74 -12.30 17.51
N GLU A 608 -21.84 -11.00 17.47
CA GLU A 608 -23.10 -10.27 17.57
C GLU A 608 -23.67 -10.01 16.18
N LEU A 609 -25.00 -10.11 16.06
CA LEU A 609 -25.75 -9.95 14.83
C LEU A 609 -26.86 -8.91 15.04
N GLY A 610 -26.91 -7.92 14.14
CA GLY A 610 -27.89 -6.83 14.17
C GLY A 610 -28.43 -6.49 12.77
N ILE A 611 -29.63 -5.86 12.71
CA ILE A 611 -30.25 -5.34 11.48
C ILE A 611 -30.39 -3.85 11.61
#